data_b717171a8625a7b4119f9b601c0c8618
#
_entry.id   b717171a8625a7b4119f9b601c0c8618
#
_cell.length_a   1.000
_cell.length_b   1.000
_cell.length_c   1.000
_cell.angle_alpha   90.00
_cell.angle_beta   90.00
_cell.angle_gamma   90.00
#
_symmetry.space_group_name_H-M   'P 1'
#
loop_
_entity.id
_entity.type
_entity.pdbx_description
1 polymer ?
#
loop_
_entity_poly.entity_id
_entity_poly.type
_entity_poly.pdbx_seq_one_letter_code
_entity_poly.pdbx_strand_id
1 'polypeptide(L)'
;MTREELYLSILNNIQDGVYYVDIHRKIKFWNKGAEQITGYRADEMVGLDCPESKLNHIDELGNHLCITGCPLFATNIDGVVRTEKVFVRHKNGYRIPLLTTVYPIRENGVIVGSVEVFTRNSPKAYDDSLIENLSEKAMHDSLTKLPNRSYLESFLQYKLSEYQRFGKRFALLFADIDHFRVFNNTYGHDIGDLVLTDIAKSIMHTIKKDDMFGRWGGEEFVGIFSINRNYE
;
A
#
# COMPACT_ATOMS: atom_id res chain seq x y z
N MET A 1 37.90 -1.48 -0.11
CA MET A 1 36.54 -1.23 0.41
C MET A 1 36.61 -0.03 1.33
N THR A 2 35.93 1.06 0.98
CA THR A 2 35.87 2.24 1.83
C THR A 2 34.98 1.96 3.07
N ARG A 3 35.05 2.83 4.08
CA ARG A 3 34.19 2.73 5.26
C ARG A 3 32.71 2.87 4.92
N GLU A 4 32.40 3.70 3.94
CA GLU A 4 31.04 3.87 3.42
C GLU A 4 30.54 2.60 2.70
N GLU A 5 31.34 2.01 1.84
CA GLU A 5 31.02 0.74 1.16
C GLU A 5 30.76 -0.40 2.17
N LEU A 6 31.53 -0.44 3.26
CA LEU A 6 31.32 -1.42 4.32
C LEU A 6 29.97 -1.23 5.00
N TYR A 7 29.61 0.01 5.38
CA TYR A 7 28.33 0.28 6.05
C TYR A 7 27.13 -0.01 5.15
N LEU A 8 27.21 0.38 3.88
CA LEU A 8 26.17 0.06 2.91
C LEU A 8 26.05 -1.45 2.68
N SER A 9 27.17 -2.17 2.65
CA SER A 9 27.15 -3.62 2.53
C SER A 9 26.48 -4.27 3.75
N ILE A 10 26.79 -3.82 4.98
CA ILE A 10 26.18 -4.32 6.20
C ILE A 10 24.67 -4.08 6.16
N LEU A 11 24.23 -2.83 5.89
CA LEU A 11 22.81 -2.47 5.85
C LEU A 11 22.01 -3.25 4.80
N ASN A 12 22.62 -3.54 3.66
CA ASN A 12 21.98 -4.30 2.58
C ASN A 12 21.93 -5.82 2.82
N ASN A 13 22.73 -6.34 3.75
CA ASN A 13 22.70 -7.75 4.14
C ASN A 13 21.83 -8.04 5.37
N ILE A 14 21.27 -7.01 6.03
CA ILE A 14 20.29 -7.16 7.10
C ILE A 14 18.95 -7.54 6.48
N GLN A 15 18.27 -8.56 7.06
CA GLN A 15 16.95 -9.01 6.61
C GLN A 15 15.83 -8.03 7.00
N ASP A 16 16.04 -7.26 8.09
CA ASP A 16 15.11 -6.22 8.48
C ASP A 16 15.09 -5.10 7.45
N GLY A 17 13.94 -4.52 7.25
CA GLY A 17 13.78 -3.31 6.46
C GLY A 17 14.38 -2.11 7.19
N VAL A 18 15.24 -1.37 6.52
CA VAL A 18 15.84 -0.13 7.05
C VAL A 18 15.68 0.98 6.03
N TYR A 19 15.10 2.09 6.47
CA TYR A 19 15.14 3.32 5.67
C TYR A 19 15.42 4.54 6.52
N TYR A 20 16.01 5.56 5.89
CA TYR A 20 16.32 6.84 6.51
C TYR A 20 15.55 7.96 5.83
N VAL A 21 15.01 8.87 6.62
CA VAL A 21 14.42 10.12 6.16
C VAL A 21 15.13 11.32 6.77
N ASP A 22 15.22 12.41 6.00
CA ASP A 22 15.69 13.68 6.54
C ASP A 22 14.64 14.34 7.45
N ILE A 23 14.96 15.53 7.99
CA ILE A 23 14.06 16.30 8.88
C ILE A 23 12.74 16.68 8.19
N HIS A 24 12.72 16.75 6.85
CA HIS A 24 11.52 17.00 6.04
C HIS A 24 10.76 15.74 5.70
N ARG A 25 11.17 14.58 6.24
CA ARG A 25 10.62 13.25 5.99
C ARG A 25 10.80 12.77 4.56
N LYS A 26 11.79 13.27 3.84
CA LYS A 26 12.16 12.78 2.51
C LYS A 26 13.00 11.52 2.65
N ILE A 27 12.60 10.44 1.98
CA ILE A 27 13.33 9.16 2.01
C ILE A 27 14.67 9.33 1.28
N LYS A 28 15.77 9.09 1.99
CA LYS A 28 17.14 9.22 1.47
C LYS A 28 17.86 7.89 1.33
N PHE A 29 17.40 6.86 2.02
CA PHE A 29 17.97 5.53 1.99
C PHE A 29 16.89 4.47 2.14
N TRP A 30 17.06 3.35 1.46
CA TRP A 30 16.17 2.20 1.45
C TRP A 30 16.99 0.94 1.20
N ASN A 31 17.09 0.02 2.18
CA ASN A 31 17.92 -1.18 2.05
C ASN A 31 17.25 -2.33 1.31
N LYS A 32 18.02 -3.39 1.07
CA LYS A 32 17.52 -4.62 0.43
C LYS A 32 16.46 -5.36 1.26
N GLY A 33 16.57 -5.33 2.60
CA GLY A 33 15.54 -5.89 3.50
C GLY A 33 14.20 -5.19 3.31
N ALA A 34 14.20 -3.86 3.21
CA ALA A 34 13.00 -3.09 2.94
C ALA A 34 12.37 -3.40 1.56
N GLU A 35 13.20 -3.61 0.54
CA GLU A 35 12.74 -4.06 -0.79
C GLU A 35 12.04 -5.43 -0.69
N GLN A 36 12.65 -6.39 0.01
CA GLN A 36 12.12 -7.75 0.16
C GLN A 36 10.82 -7.79 0.96
N ILE A 37 10.74 -6.98 2.02
CA ILE A 37 9.55 -6.96 2.89
C ILE A 37 8.37 -6.27 2.19
N THR A 38 8.60 -5.14 1.54
CA THR A 38 7.52 -4.28 1.02
C THR A 38 7.24 -4.45 -0.47
N GLY A 39 8.18 -5.09 -1.21
CA GLY A 39 8.13 -5.23 -2.67
C GLY A 39 8.49 -3.96 -3.45
N TYR A 40 8.72 -2.83 -2.79
CA TYR A 40 9.15 -1.58 -3.44
C TYR A 40 10.67 -1.51 -3.50
N ARG A 41 11.21 -1.18 -4.67
CA ARG A 41 12.65 -1.02 -4.89
C ARG A 41 13.13 0.35 -4.37
N ALA A 42 14.44 0.45 -4.08
CA ALA A 42 15.04 1.70 -3.62
C ALA A 42 14.85 2.85 -4.62
N ASP A 43 14.97 2.60 -5.93
CA ASP A 43 14.75 3.59 -6.99
C ASP A 43 13.28 4.07 -7.10
N GLU A 44 12.32 3.32 -6.55
CA GLU A 44 10.91 3.69 -6.48
C GLU A 44 10.55 4.50 -5.22
N MET A 45 11.40 4.45 -4.19
CA MET A 45 11.11 5.00 -2.86
C MET A 45 12.00 6.18 -2.48
N VAL A 46 13.29 6.13 -2.83
CA VAL A 46 14.24 7.22 -2.52
C VAL A 46 13.84 8.48 -3.26
N GLY A 47 13.78 9.59 -2.53
CA GLY A 47 13.36 10.88 -3.04
C GLY A 47 11.87 11.19 -2.85
N LEU A 48 11.03 10.21 -2.48
CA LEU A 48 9.62 10.46 -2.12
C LEU A 48 9.52 11.06 -0.71
N ASP A 49 8.50 11.85 -0.50
CA ASP A 49 8.09 12.28 0.84
C ASP A 49 7.38 11.12 1.56
N CYS A 50 7.84 10.76 2.77
CA CYS A 50 7.33 9.59 3.49
C CYS A 50 5.80 9.59 3.66
N PRO A 51 5.11 10.72 3.98
CA PRO A 51 3.65 10.75 4.05
C PRO A 51 2.95 10.47 2.72
N GLU A 52 3.60 10.78 1.61
CA GLU A 52 3.10 10.54 0.25
C GLU A 52 3.61 9.21 -0.33
N SER A 53 4.45 8.50 0.45
CA SER A 53 5.00 7.23 0.03
C SER A 53 3.90 6.17 -0.11
N LYS A 54 4.20 5.18 -0.92
CA LYS A 54 3.29 4.07 -1.23
C LYS A 54 3.02 3.15 -0.02
N LEU A 55 3.76 3.31 1.10
CA LEU A 55 3.65 2.46 2.30
C LEU A 55 2.34 2.63 3.05
N ASN A 56 1.85 3.87 3.16
CA ASN A 56 0.56 4.18 3.76
C ASN A 56 0.33 3.44 5.10
N HIS A 57 1.10 3.82 6.14
CA HIS A 57 1.05 3.21 7.47
C HIS A 57 -0.33 3.38 8.12
N ILE A 58 -0.85 2.29 8.68
CA ILE A 58 -2.04 2.31 9.53
C ILE A 58 -1.77 1.55 10.83
N ASP A 59 -2.53 1.86 11.88
CA ASP A 59 -2.55 1.09 13.13
C ASP A 59 -3.48 -0.14 13.04
N GLU A 60 -3.64 -0.86 14.15
CA GLU A 60 -4.53 -2.03 14.27
C GLU A 60 -6.02 -1.68 14.09
N LEU A 61 -6.40 -0.42 14.26
CA LEU A 61 -7.76 0.08 14.09
C LEU A 61 -8.02 0.62 12.67
N GLY A 62 -7.00 0.62 11.80
CA GLY A 62 -7.09 1.17 10.45
C GLY A 62 -6.87 2.67 10.35
N ASN A 63 -6.48 3.36 11.44
CA ASN A 63 -6.20 4.79 11.41
C ASN A 63 -4.89 5.07 10.64
N HIS A 64 -4.90 6.08 9.78
CA HIS A 64 -3.74 6.47 8.99
C HIS A 64 -2.69 7.20 9.83
N LEU A 65 -1.64 6.51 10.22
CA LEU A 65 -0.56 7.06 11.04
C LEU A 65 0.23 8.17 10.33
N CYS A 66 0.35 8.13 9.02
CA CYS A 66 1.00 9.19 8.24
C CYS A 66 0.30 10.56 8.39
N ILE A 67 -0.97 10.54 8.85
CA ILE A 67 -1.81 11.73 9.07
C ILE A 67 -1.77 12.19 10.52
N THR A 68 -2.06 11.28 11.42
CA THR A 68 -2.17 11.54 12.86
C THR A 68 -1.39 10.47 13.60
N GLY A 69 -0.43 10.88 14.44
CA GLY A 69 0.31 9.94 15.28
C GLY A 69 1.49 9.24 14.59
N CYS A 70 2.07 9.81 13.54
CA CYS A 70 3.24 9.26 12.86
C CYS A 70 4.44 9.17 13.83
N PRO A 71 4.93 7.96 14.17
CA PRO A 71 6.05 7.79 15.11
C PRO A 71 7.34 8.43 14.58
N LEU A 72 7.56 8.37 13.27
CA LEU A 72 8.71 8.97 12.61
C LEU A 72 8.69 10.51 12.72
N PHE A 73 7.52 11.14 12.50
CA PHE A 73 7.38 12.59 12.64
C PHE A 73 7.59 13.03 14.09
N ALA A 74 7.01 12.31 15.06
CA ALA A 74 7.17 12.62 16.47
C ALA A 74 8.64 12.47 16.92
N THR A 75 9.34 11.41 16.45
CA THR A 75 10.77 11.21 16.73
C THR A 75 11.65 12.32 16.13
N ASN A 76 11.31 12.84 14.95
CA ASN A 76 12.01 13.99 14.36
C ASN A 76 11.85 15.28 15.19
N ILE A 77 10.76 15.40 15.96
CA ILE A 77 10.51 16.58 16.80
C ILE A 77 11.23 16.49 18.15
N ASP A 78 11.01 15.39 18.88
CA ASP A 78 11.43 15.29 20.27
C ASP A 78 12.65 14.39 20.50
N GLY A 79 13.03 13.60 19.49
CA GLY A 79 14.18 12.68 19.54
C GLY A 79 13.98 11.46 20.44
N VAL A 80 12.73 11.13 20.76
CA VAL A 80 12.40 9.95 21.55
C VAL A 80 12.30 8.74 20.61
N VAL A 81 12.94 7.63 20.97
CA VAL A 81 12.82 6.35 20.24
C VAL A 81 11.43 5.79 20.44
N ARG A 82 10.80 5.36 19.35
CA ARG A 82 9.44 4.80 19.36
C ARG A 82 9.40 3.43 18.72
N THR A 83 8.69 2.51 19.35
CA THR A 83 8.42 1.17 18.79
C THR A 83 6.92 0.96 18.71
N GLU A 84 6.43 0.69 17.52
CA GLU A 84 5.00 0.57 17.23
C GLU A 84 4.72 -0.63 16.33
N LYS A 85 3.53 -1.20 16.49
CA LYS A 85 2.99 -2.15 15.51
C LYS A 85 2.23 -1.37 14.45
N VAL A 86 2.59 -1.57 13.20
CA VAL A 86 1.99 -0.87 12.07
C VAL A 86 1.67 -1.85 10.95
N PHE A 87 0.75 -1.47 10.08
CA PHE A 87 0.49 -2.19 8.84
C PHE A 87 0.86 -1.28 7.68
N VAL A 88 1.76 -1.79 6.81
CA VAL A 88 2.16 -1.07 5.60
C VAL A 88 1.55 -1.73 4.36
N ARG A 89 1.38 -0.95 3.29
CA ARG A 89 0.92 -1.48 2.02
C ARG A 89 2.08 -2.10 1.24
N HIS A 90 1.98 -3.38 0.93
CA HIS A 90 2.89 -4.05 -0.01
C HIS A 90 2.63 -3.56 -1.45
N LYS A 91 3.63 -3.66 -2.32
CA LYS A 91 3.52 -3.29 -3.74
C LYS A 91 2.38 -4.01 -4.47
N ASN A 92 2.10 -5.26 -4.09
CA ASN A 92 1.01 -6.07 -4.63
C ASN A 92 -0.37 -5.71 -4.03
N GLY A 93 -0.44 -4.70 -3.14
CA GLY A 93 -1.70 -4.13 -2.63
C GLY A 93 -2.16 -4.63 -1.26
N TYR A 94 -1.65 -5.75 -0.76
CA TYR A 94 -2.00 -6.26 0.57
C TYR A 94 -1.29 -5.52 1.71
N ARG A 95 -1.77 -5.71 2.95
CA ARG A 95 -1.19 -5.13 4.16
C ARG A 95 -0.24 -6.10 4.84
N ILE A 96 0.92 -5.60 5.25
CA ILE A 96 1.94 -6.36 5.97
C ILE A 96 1.98 -5.84 7.41
N PRO A 97 1.79 -6.71 8.42
CA PRO A 97 2.02 -6.35 9.81
C PRO A 97 3.52 -6.25 10.08
N LEU A 98 3.95 -5.08 10.56
CA LEU A 98 5.34 -4.81 10.91
C LEU A 98 5.44 -4.38 12.37
N LEU A 99 6.52 -4.79 13.03
CA LEU A 99 7.03 -4.12 14.21
C LEU A 99 8.09 -3.13 13.74
N THR A 100 7.85 -1.86 13.97
CA THR A 100 8.77 -0.78 13.55
C THR A 100 9.36 -0.10 14.76
N THR A 101 10.64 0.26 14.68
CA THR A 101 11.31 1.09 15.67
C THR A 101 12.00 2.25 14.97
N VAL A 102 11.71 3.46 15.45
CA VAL A 102 12.24 4.71 14.89
C VAL A 102 13.29 5.30 15.82
N TYR A 103 14.46 5.57 15.27
CA TYR A 103 15.59 6.19 15.97
C TYR A 103 15.92 7.56 15.38
N PRO A 104 16.15 8.61 16.22
CA PRO A 104 16.60 9.91 15.74
C PRO A 104 18.06 9.82 15.29
N ILE A 105 18.39 10.47 14.19
CA ILE A 105 19.77 10.69 13.75
C ILE A 105 20.15 12.13 14.11
N ARG A 106 21.31 12.26 14.74
CA ARG A 106 21.81 13.56 15.22
C ARG A 106 23.17 13.86 14.63
N GLU A 107 23.33 15.09 14.21
CA GLU A 107 24.62 15.69 13.87
C GLU A 107 24.88 16.87 14.81
N ASN A 108 26.01 16.89 15.49
CA ASN A 108 26.36 17.91 16.48
C ASN A 108 25.26 18.19 17.51
N GLY A 109 24.53 17.13 17.94
CA GLY A 109 23.43 17.22 18.91
C GLY A 109 22.06 17.61 18.32
N VAL A 110 22.01 18.08 17.08
CA VAL A 110 20.78 18.49 16.39
C VAL A 110 20.20 17.28 15.63
N ILE A 111 18.88 17.09 15.69
CA ILE A 111 18.20 16.05 14.92
C ILE A 111 18.19 16.47 13.45
N VAL A 112 18.77 15.63 12.59
CA VAL A 112 18.84 15.84 11.14
C VAL A 112 17.92 14.90 10.36
N GLY A 113 17.31 13.94 11.04
CA GLY A 113 16.39 12.99 10.47
C GLY A 113 16.15 11.80 11.39
N SER A 114 15.50 10.75 10.88
CA SER A 114 15.29 9.51 11.61
C SER A 114 15.51 8.30 10.72
N VAL A 115 15.97 7.22 11.35
CA VAL A 115 16.04 5.89 10.76
C VAL A 115 14.88 5.06 11.31
N GLU A 116 14.16 4.40 10.43
CA GLU A 116 13.16 3.40 10.79
C GLU A 116 13.68 2.02 10.44
N VAL A 117 13.68 1.16 11.45
CA VAL A 117 13.99 -0.27 11.32
C VAL A 117 12.70 -1.05 11.53
N PHE A 118 12.37 -1.92 10.62
CA PHE A 118 11.14 -2.70 10.70
C PHE A 118 11.35 -4.16 10.33
N THR A 119 10.65 -5.02 11.03
CA THR A 119 10.63 -6.46 10.77
C THR A 119 9.20 -6.95 10.64
N ARG A 120 8.98 -8.04 9.92
CA ARG A 120 7.65 -8.65 9.85
C ARG A 120 7.23 -9.12 11.25
N ASN A 121 6.13 -8.56 11.73
CA ASN A 121 5.52 -8.96 13.00
C ASN A 121 4.69 -10.24 12.79
N SER A 122 5.35 -11.32 12.40
CA SER A 122 4.71 -12.62 12.22
C SER A 122 5.29 -13.61 13.24
N PRO A 123 4.48 -14.34 13.99
CA PRO A 123 4.97 -15.51 14.71
C PRO A 123 5.65 -16.42 13.69
N LYS A 124 6.82 -16.97 14.02
CA LYS A 124 7.71 -17.79 13.16
C LYS A 124 7.09 -19.04 12.48
N ALA A 125 5.77 -19.13 12.33
CA ALA A 125 5.05 -20.30 11.86
C ALA A 125 4.03 -20.03 10.73
N TYR A 126 3.91 -18.83 10.20
CA TYR A 126 3.04 -18.61 9.05
C TYR A 126 3.89 -18.54 7.79
N ASP A 127 3.71 -19.56 6.94
CA ASP A 127 4.23 -19.62 5.58
C ASP A 127 3.81 -18.33 4.84
N ASP A 128 4.79 -17.59 4.33
CA ASP A 128 4.54 -16.33 3.58
C ASP A 128 3.53 -16.56 2.44
N SER A 129 3.53 -17.76 1.85
CA SER A 129 2.56 -18.20 0.85
C SER A 129 1.13 -18.29 1.40
N LEU A 130 0.94 -18.64 2.68
CA LEU A 130 -0.36 -18.71 3.32
C LEU A 130 -0.94 -17.33 3.60
N ILE A 131 -0.09 -16.38 4.07
CA ILE A 131 -0.50 -14.98 4.30
C ILE A 131 -0.84 -14.31 2.96
N GLU A 132 -0.04 -14.53 1.93
CA GLU A 132 -0.27 -14.03 0.58
C GLU A 132 -1.58 -14.59 0.01
N ASN A 133 -1.82 -15.89 0.11
CA ASN A 133 -3.06 -16.55 -0.30
C ASN A 133 -4.28 -16.10 0.51
N LEU A 134 -4.15 -15.88 1.83
CA LEU A 134 -5.25 -15.41 2.67
C LEU A 134 -5.58 -13.93 2.39
N SER A 135 -4.58 -13.09 2.15
CA SER A 135 -4.80 -11.68 1.80
C SER A 135 -5.32 -11.51 0.37
N GLU A 136 -4.87 -12.31 -0.60
CA GLU A 136 -5.48 -12.34 -1.94
C GLU A 136 -6.95 -12.74 -1.87
N LYS A 137 -7.28 -13.81 -1.12
CA LYS A 137 -8.67 -14.24 -0.92
C LYS A 137 -9.52 -13.21 -0.17
N ALA A 138 -8.92 -12.46 0.77
CA ALA A 138 -9.61 -11.43 1.53
C ALA A 138 -9.84 -10.14 0.74
N MET A 139 -9.03 -9.86 -0.29
CA MET A 139 -9.05 -8.60 -1.04
C MET A 139 -9.61 -8.71 -2.46
N HIS A 140 -9.74 -9.92 -2.99
CA HIS A 140 -10.19 -10.14 -4.36
C HIS A 140 -11.48 -10.98 -4.41
N ASP A 141 -12.30 -10.70 -5.40
CA ASP A 141 -13.49 -11.49 -5.72
C ASP A 141 -13.07 -12.87 -6.24
N SER A 142 -13.69 -13.93 -5.73
CA SER A 142 -13.30 -15.32 -6.02
C SER A 142 -13.51 -15.71 -7.48
N LEU A 143 -14.51 -15.11 -8.16
CA LEU A 143 -14.84 -15.39 -9.55
C LEU A 143 -13.98 -14.58 -10.51
N THR A 144 -14.06 -13.27 -10.40
CA THR A 144 -13.45 -12.32 -11.35
C THR A 144 -11.99 -12.02 -11.09
N LYS A 145 -11.47 -12.33 -9.88
CA LYS A 145 -10.14 -11.98 -9.38
C LYS A 145 -9.89 -10.47 -9.30
N LEU A 146 -10.90 -9.66 -9.54
CA LEU A 146 -10.84 -8.21 -9.31
C LEU A 146 -10.81 -7.89 -7.81
N PRO A 147 -10.35 -6.69 -7.40
CA PRO A 147 -10.60 -6.14 -6.08
C PRO A 147 -12.06 -6.34 -5.66
N ASN A 148 -12.28 -6.88 -4.46
CA ASN A 148 -13.61 -7.05 -3.91
C ASN A 148 -14.10 -5.76 -3.23
N ARG A 149 -15.36 -5.75 -2.78
CA ARG A 149 -16.00 -4.62 -2.13
C ARG A 149 -15.19 -4.07 -0.95
N SER A 150 -14.69 -4.93 -0.07
CA SER A 150 -13.92 -4.51 1.11
C SER A 150 -12.64 -3.77 0.74
N TYR A 151 -11.96 -4.24 -0.31
CA TYR A 151 -10.76 -3.58 -0.80
C TYR A 151 -11.08 -2.24 -1.50
N LEU A 152 -12.16 -2.19 -2.26
CA LEU A 152 -12.65 -0.94 -2.89
C LEU A 152 -13.03 0.10 -1.84
N GLU A 153 -13.74 -0.27 -0.77
CA GLU A 153 -14.09 0.63 0.33
C GLU A 153 -12.84 1.21 1.01
N SER A 154 -11.85 0.36 1.27
CA SER A 154 -10.57 0.79 1.86
C SER A 154 -9.80 1.75 0.94
N PHE A 155 -9.78 1.48 -0.35
CA PHE A 155 -9.12 2.35 -1.34
C PHE A 155 -9.87 3.68 -1.53
N LEU A 156 -11.19 3.67 -1.48
CA LEU A 156 -12.00 4.88 -1.53
C LEU A 156 -11.72 5.80 -0.32
N GLN A 157 -11.62 5.23 0.88
CA GLN A 157 -11.24 5.99 2.08
C GLN A 157 -9.84 6.60 1.94
N TYR A 158 -8.90 5.85 1.37
CA TYR A 158 -7.57 6.38 1.07
C TYR A 158 -7.64 7.58 0.10
N LYS A 159 -8.40 7.47 -1.00
CA LYS A 159 -8.57 8.56 -1.98
C LYS A 159 -9.27 9.78 -1.40
N LEU A 160 -10.25 9.58 -0.54
CA LEU A 160 -10.90 10.66 0.19
C LEU A 160 -9.92 11.41 1.09
N SER A 161 -9.04 10.70 1.79
CA SER A 161 -8.01 11.32 2.62
C SER A 161 -6.96 12.07 1.79
N GLU A 162 -6.56 11.56 0.62
CA GLU A 162 -5.69 12.30 -0.33
C GLU A 162 -6.36 13.59 -0.83
N TYR A 163 -7.67 13.51 -1.13
CA TYR A 163 -8.42 14.70 -1.55
C TYR A 163 -8.48 15.76 -0.44
N GLN A 164 -8.81 15.35 0.79
CA GLN A 164 -8.91 16.27 1.92
C GLN A 164 -7.57 16.95 2.27
N ARG A 165 -6.44 16.23 2.09
CA ARG A 165 -5.11 16.75 2.50
C ARG A 165 -4.40 17.52 1.39
N PHE A 166 -4.51 17.03 0.17
CA PHE A 166 -3.69 17.50 -0.94
C PHE A 166 -4.52 18.03 -2.11
N GLY A 167 -5.86 18.01 -2.01
CA GLY A 167 -6.75 18.39 -3.09
C GLY A 167 -6.65 17.48 -4.32
N LYS A 168 -6.06 16.27 -4.18
CA LYS A 168 -5.96 15.29 -5.27
C LYS A 168 -7.35 14.77 -5.63
N ARG A 169 -7.82 15.12 -6.82
CA ARG A 169 -9.15 14.74 -7.28
C ARG A 169 -9.16 13.30 -7.80
N PHE A 170 -10.27 12.64 -7.63
CA PHE A 170 -10.54 11.34 -8.21
C PHE A 170 -11.99 11.28 -8.71
N ALA A 171 -12.26 10.36 -9.63
CA ALA A 171 -13.60 10.03 -10.08
C ALA A 171 -14.01 8.66 -9.52
N LEU A 172 -15.29 8.54 -9.19
CA LEU A 172 -15.94 7.30 -8.81
C LEU A 172 -16.93 6.92 -9.88
N LEU A 173 -16.83 5.70 -10.38
CA LEU A 173 -17.73 5.10 -11.36
C LEU A 173 -18.45 3.92 -10.71
N PHE A 174 -19.76 3.90 -10.80
CA PHE A 174 -20.58 2.71 -10.56
C PHE A 174 -21.07 2.18 -11.91
N ALA A 175 -20.93 0.89 -12.14
CA ALA A 175 -21.38 0.20 -13.34
C ALA A 175 -22.16 -1.06 -12.96
N ASP A 176 -23.20 -1.34 -13.71
CA ASP A 176 -24.07 -2.51 -13.55
C ASP A 176 -24.31 -3.13 -14.93
N ILE A 177 -24.48 -4.46 -15.00
CA ILE A 177 -24.78 -5.14 -16.25
C ILE A 177 -26.28 -5.18 -16.46
N ASP A 178 -26.75 -4.44 -17.48
CA ASP A 178 -28.16 -4.37 -17.80
C ASP A 178 -28.78 -5.74 -18.06
N HIS A 179 -29.89 -5.99 -17.39
CA HIS A 179 -30.69 -7.23 -17.55
C HIS A 179 -29.93 -8.54 -17.24
N PHE A 180 -28.87 -8.50 -16.44
CA PHE A 180 -28.05 -9.67 -16.15
C PHE A 180 -28.85 -10.84 -15.56
N ARG A 181 -29.83 -10.55 -14.70
CA ARG A 181 -30.74 -11.55 -14.18
C ARG A 181 -31.54 -12.26 -15.28
N VAL A 182 -32.03 -11.52 -16.28
CA VAL A 182 -32.76 -12.09 -17.43
C VAL A 182 -31.82 -12.93 -18.27
N PHE A 183 -30.59 -12.48 -18.46
CA PHE A 183 -29.54 -13.22 -19.16
C PHE A 183 -29.26 -14.57 -18.48
N ASN A 184 -29.05 -14.57 -17.14
CA ASN A 184 -28.84 -15.78 -16.37
C ASN A 184 -30.01 -16.76 -16.44
N ASN A 185 -31.23 -16.24 -16.39
CA ASN A 185 -32.43 -17.09 -16.52
C ASN A 185 -32.54 -17.76 -17.92
N THR A 186 -31.98 -17.12 -18.94
CA THR A 186 -32.05 -17.63 -20.32
C THR A 186 -30.91 -18.60 -20.64
N TYR A 187 -29.69 -18.29 -20.21
CA TYR A 187 -28.46 -18.98 -20.61
C TYR A 187 -27.80 -19.79 -19.49
N GLY A 188 -28.29 -19.66 -18.25
CA GLY A 188 -27.72 -20.31 -17.07
C GLY A 188 -26.63 -19.48 -16.38
N HIS A 189 -26.42 -19.76 -15.09
CA HIS A 189 -25.44 -19.06 -14.26
C HIS A 189 -23.99 -19.27 -14.73
N ASP A 190 -23.65 -20.45 -15.24
CA ASP A 190 -22.31 -20.75 -15.72
C ASP A 190 -21.89 -19.81 -16.88
N ILE A 191 -22.84 -19.50 -17.78
CA ILE A 191 -22.59 -18.55 -18.88
C ILE A 191 -22.51 -17.11 -18.34
N GLY A 192 -23.33 -16.76 -17.33
CA GLY A 192 -23.23 -15.48 -16.63
C GLY A 192 -21.87 -15.28 -15.97
N ASP A 193 -21.34 -16.31 -15.33
CA ASP A 193 -20.01 -16.27 -14.70
C ASP A 193 -18.89 -16.06 -15.73
N LEU A 194 -19.01 -16.63 -16.93
CA LEU A 194 -18.09 -16.35 -18.05
C LEU A 194 -18.16 -14.89 -18.48
N VAL A 195 -19.35 -14.32 -18.59
CA VAL A 195 -19.52 -12.88 -18.93
C VAL A 195 -18.85 -11.99 -17.89
N LEU A 196 -19.08 -12.25 -16.60
CA LEU A 196 -18.45 -11.49 -15.52
C LEU A 196 -16.92 -11.55 -15.57
N THR A 197 -16.36 -12.72 -15.82
CA THR A 197 -14.92 -12.92 -15.93
C THR A 197 -14.31 -12.26 -17.16
N ASP A 198 -15.00 -12.25 -18.29
CA ASP A 198 -14.52 -11.62 -19.53
C ASP A 198 -14.58 -10.09 -19.46
N ILE A 199 -15.62 -9.53 -18.83
CA ILE A 199 -15.67 -8.09 -18.50
C ILE A 199 -14.49 -7.74 -17.61
N ALA A 200 -14.23 -8.50 -16.56
CA ALA A 200 -13.12 -8.27 -15.65
C ALA A 200 -11.76 -8.25 -16.38
N LYS A 201 -11.49 -9.23 -17.21
CA LYS A 201 -10.27 -9.31 -18.03
C LYS A 201 -10.14 -8.09 -18.97
N SER A 202 -11.21 -7.73 -19.66
CA SER A 202 -11.21 -6.62 -20.61
C SER A 202 -10.87 -5.29 -19.95
N ILE A 203 -11.40 -5.05 -18.76
CA ILE A 203 -11.18 -3.82 -18.02
C ILE A 203 -9.75 -3.76 -17.46
N MET A 204 -9.23 -4.86 -16.92
CA MET A 204 -7.88 -4.91 -16.36
C MET A 204 -6.79 -4.56 -17.37
N HIS A 205 -7.00 -4.78 -18.65
CA HIS A 205 -6.07 -4.37 -19.71
C HIS A 205 -6.13 -2.87 -20.03
N THR A 206 -7.16 -2.18 -19.57
CA THR A 206 -7.46 -0.78 -19.97
C THR A 206 -7.15 0.23 -18.86
N ILE A 207 -7.26 -0.18 -17.59
CA ILE A 207 -7.05 0.72 -16.44
C ILE A 207 -5.57 1.00 -16.18
N LYS A 208 -5.28 2.24 -15.71
CA LYS A 208 -3.93 2.65 -15.35
C LYS A 208 -3.53 2.07 -13.99
N LYS A 209 -2.23 2.01 -13.72
CA LYS A 209 -1.66 1.47 -12.48
C LYS A 209 -2.14 2.17 -11.20
N ASP A 210 -2.48 3.46 -11.28
CA ASP A 210 -2.92 4.28 -10.14
C ASP A 210 -4.44 4.29 -9.97
N ASP A 211 -5.16 3.60 -10.87
CA ASP A 211 -6.60 3.43 -10.82
C ASP A 211 -6.95 2.08 -10.19
N MET A 212 -8.16 1.97 -9.69
CA MET A 212 -8.69 0.72 -9.15
C MET A 212 -10.06 0.44 -9.75
N PHE A 213 -10.27 -0.80 -10.16
CA PHE A 213 -11.56 -1.30 -10.61
C PHE A 213 -11.82 -2.65 -9.94
N GLY A 214 -13.03 -2.86 -9.44
CA GLY A 214 -13.36 -4.07 -8.71
C GLY A 214 -14.84 -4.44 -8.80
N ARG A 215 -15.16 -5.64 -8.33
CA ARG A 215 -16.53 -6.14 -8.23
C ARG A 215 -17.13 -5.75 -6.89
N TRP A 216 -18.24 -5.00 -6.93
CA TRP A 216 -18.93 -4.56 -5.73
C TRP A 216 -19.85 -5.65 -5.16
N GLY A 217 -20.50 -6.40 -6.04
CA GLY A 217 -21.35 -7.55 -5.73
C GLY A 217 -22.25 -7.91 -6.90
N GLY A 218 -22.63 -9.17 -7.05
CA GLY A 218 -23.50 -9.58 -8.15
C GLY A 218 -22.93 -9.20 -9.53
N GLU A 219 -23.68 -8.39 -10.25
CA GLU A 219 -23.33 -7.78 -11.54
C GLU A 219 -22.77 -6.35 -11.46
N GLU A 220 -22.56 -5.84 -10.23
CA GLU A 220 -22.13 -4.47 -9.99
C GLU A 220 -20.61 -4.35 -9.91
N PHE A 221 -20.05 -3.31 -10.52
CA PHE A 221 -18.64 -2.97 -10.51
C PHE A 221 -18.42 -1.52 -10.08
N VAL A 222 -17.27 -1.26 -9.48
CA VAL A 222 -16.86 0.09 -9.05
C VAL A 222 -15.47 0.39 -9.57
N GLY A 223 -15.32 1.56 -10.19
CA GLY A 223 -14.04 2.12 -10.61
C GLY A 223 -13.68 3.37 -9.81
N ILE A 224 -12.42 3.50 -9.40
CA ILE A 224 -11.88 4.67 -8.69
C ILE A 224 -10.66 5.14 -9.47
N PHE A 225 -10.77 6.30 -10.11
CA PHE A 225 -9.81 6.80 -11.08
C PHE A 225 -9.15 8.09 -10.59
N SER A 226 -7.83 8.16 -10.65
CA SER A 226 -7.07 9.36 -10.31
C SER A 226 -7.19 10.40 -11.42
N ILE A 227 -7.63 11.63 -11.09
CA ILE A 227 -7.72 12.74 -12.04
C ILE A 227 -6.43 13.55 -11.91
N ASN A 228 -5.51 13.38 -12.87
CA ASN A 228 -4.32 14.23 -12.98
C ASN A 228 -4.68 15.54 -13.69
N ARG A 229 -4.22 16.68 -13.17
CA ARG A 229 -4.52 18.05 -13.67
C ARG A 229 -3.90 18.40 -15.03
N ASN A 230 -3.62 17.46 -15.91
CA ASN A 230 -3.02 17.76 -17.22
C ASN A 230 -4.04 17.65 -18.35
N TYR A 231 -5.13 18.41 -18.23
CA TYR A 231 -5.94 18.81 -19.38
C TYR A 231 -6.11 20.32 -19.31
N GLU A 232 -5.07 21.06 -19.76
CA GLU A 232 -5.23 22.35 -20.43
C GLU A 232 -5.29 22.13 -21.92
#